data_acf53e1c905099d3862fe0d3e7a53958
#
_entry.id   acf53e1c905099d3862fe0d3e7a53958
#
_cell.length_a   1.000
_cell.length_b   1.000
_cell.length_c   1.000
_cell.angle_alpha   90.00
_cell.angle_beta   90.00
_cell.angle_gamma   90.00
#
_symmetry.space_group_name_H-M   'P 1'
#
loop_
_entity.id
_entity.type
_entity.pdbx_description
1 polymer ?
#
loop_
_entity_poly.entity_id
_entity_poly.type
_entity_poly.pdbx_seq_one_letter_code
_entity_poly.pdbx_strand_id
1 'polypeptide(L)'
;FVDYNSNVLEVGDEPLMLKKKNPDTIILVSGDRAKGIKKIINEYPKIDVILLDDGFQHRWVRSGFNLLLTSVSNPFYKDYLFPFGSLRESKKGYKRADAIIVTNNPEKLDNSYIKKIESEFAISDKPIIFSKVKYQKPKHLFSDKVLENLKERSIILLTGIANPTPLINYLNKNSTLNYHMKFKDHHNYTINDIENILSY
;
A
#
# COMPACT_ATOMS: atom_id res chain seq x y z
N PHE A 1 -1.62 0.15 21.34
CA PHE A 1 -2.76 0.15 20.42
C PHE A 1 -2.91 1.52 19.76
N VAL A 2 -3.52 1.53 18.57
CA VAL A 2 -3.79 2.74 17.79
C VAL A 2 -5.25 3.10 17.97
N ASP A 3 -5.50 4.32 18.43
CA ASP A 3 -6.82 4.91 18.56
C ASP A 3 -7.06 6.00 17.51
N TYR A 4 -8.30 6.40 17.33
CA TYR A 4 -8.68 7.43 16.36
C TYR A 4 -7.92 8.75 16.55
N ASN A 5 -7.63 9.11 17.81
CA ASN A 5 -6.94 10.33 18.21
C ASN A 5 -5.45 10.12 18.55
N SER A 6 -4.88 8.96 18.23
CA SER A 6 -3.46 8.72 18.44
C SER A 6 -2.58 9.75 17.71
N ASN A 7 -1.44 10.08 18.31
CA ASN A 7 -0.48 10.98 17.69
C ASN A 7 0.24 10.26 16.54
N VAL A 8 0.22 10.84 15.35
CA VAL A 8 0.87 10.28 14.14
C VAL A 8 2.37 10.04 14.33
N LEU A 9 3.05 10.88 15.14
CA LEU A 9 4.49 10.73 15.42
C LEU A 9 4.82 9.51 16.28
N GLU A 10 3.84 8.99 17.03
CA GLU A 10 4.00 7.82 17.89
C GLU A 10 3.62 6.52 17.20
N VAL A 11 2.53 6.54 16.42
CA VAL A 11 1.96 5.33 15.83
C VAL A 11 2.26 5.17 14.33
N GLY A 12 2.67 6.22 13.66
CA GLY A 12 2.86 6.27 12.21
C GLY A 12 1.58 6.69 11.46
N ASP A 13 1.77 7.22 10.27
CA ASP A 13 0.68 7.73 9.41
C ASP A 13 -0.19 6.60 8.83
N GLU A 14 0.41 5.50 8.35
CA GLU A 14 -0.33 4.36 7.81
C GLU A 14 -1.22 3.66 8.85
N PRO A 15 -0.72 3.27 10.05
CA PRO A 15 -1.56 2.68 11.08
C PRO A 15 -2.71 3.61 11.53
N LEU A 16 -2.44 4.91 11.65
CA LEU A 16 -3.47 5.89 12.00
C LEU A 16 -4.53 6.03 10.90
N MET A 17 -4.09 6.06 9.63
CA MET A 17 -5.01 6.09 8.49
C MET A 17 -5.88 4.82 8.45
N LEU A 18 -5.29 3.65 8.68
CA LEU A 18 -6.03 2.39 8.73
C LEU A 18 -7.08 2.41 9.85
N LYS A 19 -6.72 2.92 11.05
CA LYS A 19 -7.66 3.06 12.17
C LYS A 19 -8.82 3.99 11.85
N LYS A 20 -8.54 5.13 11.23
CA LYS A 20 -9.58 6.09 10.81
C LYS A 20 -10.53 5.53 9.76
N LYS A 21 -10.03 4.70 8.84
CA LYS A 21 -10.85 4.03 7.81
C LYS A 21 -11.63 2.84 8.33
N ASN A 22 -11.13 2.19 9.37
CA ASN A 22 -11.70 0.96 9.94
C ASN A 22 -11.78 1.10 11.47
N PRO A 23 -12.73 1.90 12.00
CA PRO A 23 -12.81 2.23 13.43
C PRO A 23 -12.93 1.01 14.35
N ASP A 24 -13.60 -0.05 13.89
CA ASP A 24 -13.84 -1.27 14.67
C ASP A 24 -12.64 -2.24 14.66
N THR A 25 -11.65 -2.00 13.79
CA THR A 25 -10.47 -2.87 13.70
C THR A 25 -9.48 -2.55 14.82
N ILE A 26 -9.00 -3.60 15.48
CA ILE A 26 -7.92 -3.50 16.46
C ILE A 26 -6.60 -3.35 15.70
N ILE A 27 -5.87 -2.27 15.96
CA ILE A 27 -4.57 -2.02 15.35
C ILE A 27 -3.54 -1.84 16.46
N LEU A 28 -2.42 -2.53 16.33
CA LEU A 28 -1.29 -2.44 17.25
C LEU A 28 0.00 -2.23 16.47
N VAL A 29 0.75 -1.20 16.83
CA VAL A 29 2.12 -0.98 16.37
C VAL A 29 3.09 -1.53 17.40
N SER A 30 4.05 -2.34 16.98
CA SER A 30 5.04 -2.93 17.88
C SER A 30 6.35 -3.17 17.14
N GLY A 31 7.48 -2.80 17.75
CA GLY A 31 8.81 -3.17 17.26
C GLY A 31 9.09 -4.67 17.33
N ASP A 32 8.50 -5.35 18.34
CA ASP A 32 8.55 -6.81 18.50
C ASP A 32 7.19 -7.42 18.15
N ARG A 33 7.09 -8.00 16.95
CA ARG A 33 5.85 -8.58 16.43
C ARG A 33 5.30 -9.71 17.29
N ALA A 34 6.19 -10.54 17.87
CA ALA A 34 5.77 -11.66 18.73
C ALA A 34 5.13 -11.16 20.03
N LYS A 35 5.72 -10.13 20.66
CA LYS A 35 5.13 -9.48 21.84
C LYS A 35 3.82 -8.78 21.49
N GLY A 36 3.76 -8.10 20.35
CA GLY A 36 2.53 -7.46 19.88
C GLY A 36 1.38 -8.45 19.70
N ILE A 37 1.62 -9.58 19.05
CA ILE A 37 0.63 -10.65 18.87
C ILE A 37 0.16 -11.21 20.22
N LYS A 38 1.09 -11.52 21.15
CA LYS A 38 0.73 -11.99 22.48
C LYS A 38 -0.17 -10.98 23.21
N LYS A 39 0.15 -9.69 23.11
CA LYS A 39 -0.66 -8.64 23.71
C LYS A 39 -2.08 -8.62 23.14
N ILE A 40 -2.22 -8.70 21.80
CA ILE A 40 -3.52 -8.76 21.16
C ILE A 40 -4.33 -9.97 21.64
N ILE A 41 -3.74 -11.17 21.64
CA ILE A 41 -4.43 -12.39 22.06
C ILE A 41 -4.89 -12.32 23.53
N ASN A 42 -4.07 -11.75 24.40
CA ASN A 42 -4.40 -11.62 25.82
C ASN A 42 -5.56 -10.63 26.06
N GLU A 43 -5.57 -9.50 25.36
CA GLU A 43 -6.60 -8.47 25.54
C GLU A 43 -7.89 -8.77 24.74
N TYR A 44 -7.75 -9.50 23.62
CA TYR A 44 -8.85 -9.86 22.73
C TYR A 44 -8.89 -11.37 22.45
N PRO A 45 -9.22 -12.21 23.43
CA PRO A 45 -9.13 -13.67 23.30
C PRO A 45 -10.07 -14.29 22.28
N LYS A 46 -11.06 -13.54 21.78
CA LYS A 46 -12.03 -13.96 20.75
C LYS A 46 -11.64 -13.53 19.32
N ILE A 47 -10.39 -13.06 19.12
CA ILE A 47 -9.98 -12.65 17.80
C ILE A 47 -9.74 -13.86 16.90
N ASP A 48 -10.30 -13.83 15.69
CA ASP A 48 -10.21 -14.94 14.73
C ASP A 48 -8.95 -14.85 13.86
N VAL A 49 -8.55 -13.62 13.49
CA VAL A 49 -7.47 -13.37 12.53
C VAL A 49 -6.61 -12.20 12.97
N ILE A 50 -5.31 -12.37 12.88
CA ILE A 50 -4.31 -11.29 13.03
C ILE A 50 -3.58 -11.13 11.71
N LEU A 51 -3.65 -9.95 11.11
CA LEU A 51 -2.92 -9.60 9.90
C LEU A 51 -1.61 -8.90 10.28
N LEU A 52 -0.50 -9.37 9.72
CA LEU A 52 0.80 -8.73 9.85
C LEU A 52 1.11 -7.95 8.57
N ASP A 53 1.18 -6.64 8.69
CA ASP A 53 1.65 -5.79 7.61
C ASP A 53 3.19 -5.78 7.59
N ASP A 54 3.76 -5.83 6.36
CA ASP A 54 5.21 -5.99 6.08
C ASP A 54 5.86 -7.10 6.93
N GLY A 55 5.11 -8.23 7.09
CA GLY A 55 5.49 -9.31 8.00
C GLY A 55 6.41 -10.37 7.38
N PHE A 56 6.64 -10.38 6.06
CA PHE A 56 7.25 -11.51 5.37
C PHE A 56 8.70 -11.82 5.80
N GLN A 57 9.47 -10.82 6.22
CA GLN A 57 10.83 -10.98 6.76
C GLN A 57 10.87 -11.27 8.27
N HIS A 58 9.75 -11.14 9.00
CA HIS A 58 9.68 -11.38 10.44
C HIS A 58 9.59 -12.88 10.78
N ARG A 59 10.68 -13.62 10.58
CA ARG A 59 10.77 -15.09 10.69
C ARG A 59 10.60 -15.63 12.11
N TRP A 60 10.57 -14.78 13.14
CA TRP A 60 10.31 -15.14 14.53
C TRP A 60 8.82 -15.42 14.81
N VAL A 61 7.95 -15.06 13.88
CA VAL A 61 6.52 -15.36 13.92
C VAL A 61 6.23 -16.35 12.81
N ARG A 62 5.70 -17.51 13.17
CA ARG A 62 5.18 -18.47 12.19
C ARG A 62 3.73 -18.12 11.89
N SER A 63 3.49 -17.52 10.73
CA SER A 63 2.13 -17.25 10.25
C SER A 63 1.47 -18.52 9.73
N GLY A 64 0.14 -18.59 9.83
CA GLY A 64 -0.67 -19.66 9.24
C GLY A 64 -0.79 -19.54 7.73
N PHE A 65 -0.67 -18.31 7.19
CA PHE A 65 -0.75 -18.03 5.76
C PHE A 65 0.10 -16.81 5.40
N ASN A 66 0.91 -16.93 4.35
CA ASN A 66 1.80 -15.89 3.86
C ASN A 66 1.42 -15.44 2.47
N LEU A 67 1.08 -14.17 2.32
CA LEU A 67 0.89 -13.52 1.03
C LEU A 67 2.16 -12.74 0.65
N LEU A 68 2.76 -13.09 -0.48
CA LEU A 68 3.87 -12.34 -1.04
C LEU A 68 3.35 -11.36 -2.09
N LEU A 69 3.55 -10.08 -1.88
CA LEU A 69 3.18 -9.04 -2.83
C LEU A 69 4.37 -8.69 -3.73
N THR A 70 4.11 -8.51 -5.01
CA THR A 70 5.09 -8.02 -5.99
C THR A 70 4.44 -7.07 -6.97
N SER A 71 5.11 -5.98 -7.29
CA SER A 71 4.59 -5.04 -8.30
C SER A 71 4.99 -5.47 -9.70
N VAL A 72 4.11 -5.25 -10.67
CA VAL A 72 4.43 -5.45 -12.10
C VAL A 72 5.62 -4.59 -12.55
N SER A 73 5.70 -3.36 -12.05
CA SER A 73 6.76 -2.42 -12.43
C SER A 73 8.13 -2.76 -11.84
N ASN A 74 8.17 -3.42 -10.69
CA ASN A 74 9.41 -3.86 -10.04
C ASN A 74 9.19 -5.23 -9.38
N PRO A 75 9.17 -6.32 -10.17
CA PRO A 75 8.92 -7.64 -9.65
C PRO A 75 10.16 -8.19 -8.92
N PHE A 76 9.95 -8.79 -7.74
CA PHE A 76 11.04 -9.29 -6.90
C PHE A 76 11.98 -10.27 -7.61
N TYR A 77 11.48 -11.05 -8.55
CA TYR A 77 12.26 -12.04 -9.28
C TYR A 77 13.26 -11.44 -10.30
N LYS A 78 13.06 -10.16 -10.68
CA LYS A 78 13.98 -9.38 -11.52
C LYS A 78 14.93 -8.49 -10.72
N ASP A 79 14.67 -8.29 -9.45
CA ASP A 79 15.44 -7.43 -8.56
C ASP A 79 16.67 -8.17 -7.96
N TYR A 80 17.57 -7.44 -7.34
CA TYR A 80 18.81 -7.95 -6.74
C TYR A 80 18.83 -7.67 -5.24
N LEU A 81 19.68 -8.39 -4.53
CA LEU A 81 19.94 -8.12 -3.11
C LEU A 81 20.58 -6.75 -2.91
N PHE A 82 20.21 -6.08 -1.82
CA PHE A 82 20.91 -4.88 -1.38
C PHE A 82 22.43 -5.16 -1.25
N PRO A 83 23.34 -4.24 -1.70
CA PRO A 83 23.05 -2.88 -2.20
C PRO A 83 22.79 -2.78 -3.71
N PHE A 84 22.86 -3.88 -4.48
CA PHE A 84 22.71 -3.87 -5.94
C PHE A 84 21.25 -3.81 -6.41
N GLY A 85 20.29 -3.99 -5.51
CA GLY A 85 18.86 -3.89 -5.71
C GLY A 85 18.17 -3.58 -4.39
N SER A 86 16.85 -3.81 -4.32
CA SER A 86 16.03 -3.50 -3.15
C SER A 86 15.68 -4.71 -2.28
N LEU A 87 16.07 -5.92 -2.69
CA LEU A 87 15.74 -7.13 -1.96
C LEU A 87 16.48 -7.20 -0.63
N ARG A 88 15.73 -7.39 0.46
CA ARG A 88 16.23 -7.59 1.82
C ARG A 88 16.68 -9.03 2.08
N GLU A 89 16.24 -9.99 1.25
CA GLU A 89 16.58 -11.39 1.34
C GLU A 89 16.64 -12.06 -0.05
N SER A 90 17.20 -13.27 -0.11
CA SER A 90 17.28 -14.03 -1.35
C SER A 90 15.90 -14.25 -1.99
N LYS A 91 15.84 -14.16 -3.33
CA LYS A 91 14.63 -14.50 -4.10
C LYS A 91 13.99 -15.83 -3.68
N LYS A 92 14.81 -16.83 -3.28
CA LYS A 92 14.32 -18.13 -2.78
C LYS A 92 13.39 -18.02 -1.57
N GLY A 93 13.37 -16.87 -0.89
CA GLY A 93 12.43 -16.59 0.21
C GLY A 93 10.97 -16.73 -0.19
N TYR A 94 10.63 -16.53 -1.47
CA TYR A 94 9.26 -16.68 -1.97
C TYR A 94 8.65 -18.07 -1.68
N LYS A 95 9.47 -19.10 -1.48
CA LYS A 95 9.01 -20.47 -1.15
C LYS A 95 8.18 -20.53 0.14
N ARG A 96 8.33 -19.52 1.03
CA ARG A 96 7.52 -19.42 2.25
C ARG A 96 6.12 -18.87 1.99
N ALA A 97 5.90 -18.25 0.83
CA ALA A 97 4.57 -17.76 0.48
C ALA A 97 3.62 -18.92 0.21
N ASP A 98 2.37 -18.76 0.61
CA ASP A 98 1.28 -19.65 0.27
C ASP A 98 0.55 -19.20 -1.00
N ALA A 99 0.59 -17.88 -1.28
CA ALA A 99 0.15 -17.29 -2.54
C ALA A 99 0.97 -16.04 -2.88
N ILE A 100 0.99 -15.69 -4.17
CA ILE A 100 1.67 -14.49 -4.69
C ILE A 100 0.62 -13.54 -5.24
N ILE A 101 0.66 -12.27 -4.82
CA ILE A 101 -0.20 -11.23 -5.38
C ILE A 101 0.65 -10.32 -6.26
N VAL A 102 0.34 -10.29 -7.55
CA VAL A 102 0.91 -9.34 -8.50
C VAL A 102 0.07 -8.08 -8.46
N THR A 103 0.68 -6.97 -8.04
CA THR A 103 -0.02 -5.69 -7.84
C THR A 103 0.24 -4.71 -8.98
N ASN A 104 -0.56 -3.64 -9.04
CA ASN A 104 -0.44 -2.57 -10.03
C ASN A 104 -0.57 -3.06 -11.48
N ASN A 105 -1.38 -4.07 -11.71
CA ASN A 105 -1.64 -4.56 -13.06
C ASN A 105 -2.39 -3.52 -13.90
N PRO A 106 -2.24 -3.57 -15.24
CA PRO A 106 -3.01 -2.73 -16.15
C PRO A 106 -4.52 -3.00 -16.00
N GLU A 107 -5.33 -2.06 -16.46
CA GLU A 107 -6.79 -2.15 -16.34
C GLU A 107 -7.36 -3.38 -17.05
N LYS A 108 -6.81 -3.71 -18.22
CA LYS A 108 -7.17 -4.91 -18.98
C LYS A 108 -6.05 -5.93 -18.87
N LEU A 109 -6.41 -7.10 -18.39
CA LEU A 109 -5.54 -8.28 -18.38
C LEU A 109 -6.00 -9.18 -19.53
N ASP A 110 -5.14 -9.38 -20.50
CA ASP A 110 -5.35 -10.41 -21.52
C ASP A 110 -4.66 -11.72 -21.14
N ASN A 111 -5.07 -12.80 -21.79
CA ASN A 111 -4.52 -14.13 -21.51
C ASN A 111 -3.03 -14.24 -21.82
N SER A 112 -2.51 -13.45 -22.76
CA SER A 112 -1.09 -13.47 -23.12
C SER A 112 -0.25 -12.84 -22.01
N TYR A 113 -0.73 -11.75 -21.43
CA TYR A 113 -0.11 -11.10 -20.29
C TYR A 113 -0.09 -12.01 -19.05
N ILE A 114 -1.23 -12.62 -18.73
CA ILE A 114 -1.33 -13.57 -17.60
C ILE A 114 -0.32 -14.72 -17.77
N LYS A 115 -0.32 -15.40 -18.92
CA LYS A 115 0.60 -16.48 -19.22
C LYS A 115 2.06 -16.06 -19.15
N LYS A 116 2.39 -14.83 -19.59
CA LYS A 116 3.75 -14.28 -19.48
C LYS A 116 4.17 -14.17 -18.02
N ILE A 117 3.32 -13.58 -17.18
CA ILE A 117 3.61 -13.45 -15.74
C ILE A 117 3.71 -14.83 -15.09
N GLU A 118 2.77 -15.73 -15.34
CA GLU A 118 2.80 -17.10 -14.83
C GLU A 118 4.08 -17.84 -15.25
N SER A 119 4.54 -17.68 -16.49
CA SER A 119 5.77 -18.30 -16.96
C SER A 119 7.03 -17.77 -16.26
N GLU A 120 7.03 -16.49 -15.87
CA GLU A 120 8.13 -15.90 -15.11
C GLU A 120 8.15 -16.40 -13.64
N PHE A 121 6.99 -16.83 -13.13
CA PHE A 121 6.82 -17.52 -11.85
C PHE A 121 6.81 -19.05 -11.98
N ALA A 122 7.14 -19.61 -13.14
CA ALA A 122 7.07 -21.07 -13.44
C ALA A 122 7.91 -21.96 -12.50
N ILE A 123 8.64 -21.37 -11.56
CA ILE A 123 9.34 -22.05 -10.46
C ILE A 123 8.38 -22.30 -9.28
N SER A 124 7.15 -21.80 -9.33
CA SER A 124 6.23 -21.75 -8.21
C SER A 124 4.96 -22.53 -8.53
N ASP A 125 4.70 -23.54 -7.73
CA ASP A 125 3.42 -24.24 -7.60
C ASP A 125 2.36 -23.41 -6.83
N LYS A 126 2.65 -22.15 -6.57
CA LYS A 126 1.83 -21.26 -5.74
C LYS A 126 0.74 -20.57 -6.56
N PRO A 127 -0.45 -20.38 -6.01
CA PRO A 127 -1.49 -19.57 -6.63
C PRO A 127 -0.99 -18.13 -6.89
N ILE A 128 -1.24 -17.63 -8.11
CA ILE A 128 -0.93 -16.25 -8.49
C ILE A 128 -2.23 -15.49 -8.62
N ILE A 129 -2.33 -14.38 -7.91
CA ILE A 129 -3.50 -13.50 -7.87
C ILE A 129 -3.11 -12.16 -8.48
N PHE A 130 -3.93 -11.64 -9.37
CA PHE A 130 -3.70 -10.34 -10.00
C PHE A 130 -4.60 -9.28 -9.36
N SER A 131 -4.01 -8.17 -8.91
CA SER A 131 -4.74 -7.04 -8.36
C SER A 131 -4.43 -5.76 -9.12
N LYS A 132 -5.41 -4.87 -9.20
CA LYS A 132 -5.27 -3.55 -9.82
C LYS A 132 -5.78 -2.46 -8.89
N VAL A 133 -5.26 -1.24 -9.07
CA VAL A 133 -5.77 -0.06 -8.38
C VAL A 133 -7.08 0.38 -9.02
N LYS A 134 -8.12 0.56 -8.22
CA LYS A 134 -9.38 1.17 -8.63
C LYS A 134 -9.51 2.53 -7.97
N TYR A 135 -9.45 3.59 -8.76
CA TYR A 135 -9.66 4.93 -8.25
C TYR A 135 -11.16 5.16 -7.99
N GLN A 136 -11.46 5.64 -6.80
CA GLN A 136 -12.80 6.04 -6.42
C GLN A 136 -13.02 7.53 -6.74
N LYS A 137 -14.27 7.98 -6.65
CA LYS A 137 -14.59 9.40 -6.75
C LYS A 137 -13.90 10.18 -5.65
N PRO A 138 -13.30 11.35 -5.93
CA PRO A 138 -12.70 12.18 -4.90
C PRO A 138 -13.72 12.60 -3.84
N LYS A 139 -13.29 12.57 -2.59
CA LYS A 139 -14.07 13.05 -1.45
C LYS A 139 -13.46 14.34 -0.92
N HIS A 140 -14.31 15.23 -0.47
CA HIS A 140 -13.86 16.42 0.24
C HIS A 140 -13.16 16.02 1.56
N LEU A 141 -12.04 16.68 1.88
CA LEU A 141 -11.20 16.29 3.01
C LEU A 141 -11.89 16.41 4.38
N PHE A 142 -12.76 17.41 4.53
CA PHE A 142 -13.41 17.76 5.80
C PHE A 142 -14.95 17.57 5.77
N SER A 143 -15.47 16.87 4.77
CA SER A 143 -16.90 16.57 4.68
C SER A 143 -17.14 15.32 3.84
N ASP A 144 -18.33 14.73 3.94
CA ASP A 144 -18.71 13.55 3.14
C ASP A 144 -19.07 13.88 1.68
N LYS A 145 -18.88 15.13 1.24
CA LYS A 145 -19.17 15.53 -0.15
C LYS A 145 -18.24 14.80 -1.11
N VAL A 146 -18.84 14.16 -2.10
CA VAL A 146 -18.17 13.43 -3.19
C VAL A 146 -18.23 14.27 -4.45
N LEU A 147 -17.11 14.36 -5.17
CA LEU A 147 -17.08 14.96 -6.50
C LEU A 147 -17.50 13.91 -7.52
N GLU A 148 -18.69 14.10 -8.09
CA GLU A 148 -19.31 13.10 -8.99
C GLU A 148 -18.58 12.95 -10.32
N ASN A 149 -18.02 14.05 -10.86
CA ASN A 149 -17.36 14.05 -12.16
C ASN A 149 -16.07 14.86 -12.14
N LEU A 150 -15.00 14.24 -12.62
CA LEU A 150 -13.70 14.89 -12.83
C LEU A 150 -13.56 15.51 -14.22
N LYS A 151 -14.38 15.09 -15.20
CA LYS A 151 -14.31 15.62 -16.57
C LYS A 151 -14.49 17.12 -16.57
N GLU A 152 -13.70 17.80 -17.39
CA GLU A 152 -13.69 19.25 -17.52
C GLU A 152 -13.26 20.03 -16.25
N ARG A 153 -12.78 19.32 -15.22
CA ARG A 153 -12.23 19.97 -14.04
C ARG A 153 -10.74 20.25 -14.23
N SER A 154 -10.38 21.47 -13.84
CA SER A 154 -9.00 21.91 -13.67
C SER A 154 -8.53 21.46 -12.30
N ILE A 155 -7.44 20.71 -12.23
CA ILE A 155 -6.97 20.06 -11.02
C ILE A 155 -5.53 20.46 -10.73
N ILE A 156 -5.25 20.78 -9.48
CA ILE A 156 -3.93 20.79 -8.90
C ILE A 156 -3.77 19.50 -8.11
N LEU A 157 -2.76 18.71 -8.40
CA LEU A 157 -2.47 17.46 -7.72
C LEU A 157 -1.39 17.69 -6.67
N LEU A 158 -1.65 17.26 -5.45
CA LEU A 158 -0.68 17.19 -4.37
C LEU A 158 -0.38 15.74 -4.04
N THR A 159 0.89 15.34 -4.00
CA THR A 159 1.28 13.97 -3.60
C THR A 159 2.48 13.96 -2.68
N GLY A 160 2.43 13.08 -1.68
CA GLY A 160 3.55 12.69 -0.82
C GLY A 160 3.68 11.17 -0.77
N ILE A 161 3.65 10.52 -1.95
CA ILE A 161 3.75 9.06 -2.12
C ILE A 161 4.93 8.69 -3.00
N ALA A 162 5.47 7.49 -2.82
CA ALA A 162 6.66 7.00 -3.53
C ALA A 162 6.51 7.03 -5.06
N ASN A 163 5.38 6.58 -5.60
CA ASN A 163 5.13 6.56 -7.05
C ASN A 163 3.76 7.15 -7.42
N PRO A 164 3.68 8.44 -7.77
CA PRO A 164 2.43 9.10 -8.19
C PRO A 164 2.04 8.83 -9.65
N THR A 165 2.91 8.23 -10.46
CA THR A 165 2.72 8.08 -11.92
C THR A 165 1.37 7.43 -12.30
N PRO A 166 0.90 6.34 -11.65
CA PRO A 166 -0.40 5.76 -11.98
C PRO A 166 -1.57 6.71 -11.74
N LEU A 167 -1.51 7.52 -10.66
CA LEU A 167 -2.52 8.52 -10.34
C LEU A 167 -2.52 9.67 -11.35
N ILE A 168 -1.34 10.16 -11.72
CA ILE A 168 -1.18 11.20 -12.76
C ILE A 168 -1.78 10.72 -14.07
N ASN A 169 -1.47 9.50 -14.51
CA ASN A 169 -2.00 8.92 -15.73
C ASN A 169 -3.54 8.79 -15.69
N TYR A 170 -4.09 8.43 -14.54
CA TYR A 170 -5.53 8.37 -14.35
C TYR A 170 -6.17 9.76 -14.44
N LEU A 171 -5.60 10.77 -13.78
CA LEU A 171 -6.11 12.13 -13.79
C LEU A 171 -6.03 12.76 -15.18
N ASN A 172 -4.92 12.61 -15.90
CA ASN A 172 -4.77 13.12 -17.27
C ASN A 172 -5.78 12.54 -18.26
N LYS A 173 -6.32 11.34 -18.00
CA LYS A 173 -7.38 10.73 -18.82
C LYS A 173 -8.78 11.23 -18.46
N ASN A 174 -8.98 11.71 -17.24
CA ASN A 174 -10.31 12.01 -16.70
C ASN A 174 -10.52 13.48 -16.32
N SER A 175 -9.48 14.32 -16.43
CA SER A 175 -9.51 15.73 -16.03
C SER A 175 -8.39 16.50 -16.72
N THR A 176 -8.33 17.82 -16.50
CA THR A 176 -7.19 18.66 -16.88
C THR A 176 -6.29 18.85 -15.68
N LEU A 177 -5.14 18.17 -15.66
CA LEU A 177 -4.13 18.34 -14.63
C LEU A 177 -3.26 19.55 -14.95
N ASN A 178 -3.47 20.67 -14.24
CA ASN A 178 -2.75 21.92 -14.48
C ASN A 178 -1.37 21.94 -13.80
N TYR A 179 -1.31 21.41 -12.59
CA TYR A 179 -0.08 21.46 -11.81
C TYR A 179 0.04 20.24 -10.90
N HIS A 180 1.27 19.80 -10.66
CA HIS A 180 1.57 18.70 -9.74
C HIS A 180 2.63 19.14 -8.72
N MET A 181 2.21 19.30 -7.48
CA MET A 181 3.10 19.48 -6.34
C MET A 181 3.52 18.13 -5.79
N LYS A 182 4.78 17.78 -6.00
CA LYS A 182 5.35 16.52 -5.53
C LYS A 182 6.17 16.74 -4.27
N PHE A 183 5.76 16.15 -3.18
CA PHE A 183 6.51 16.04 -1.94
C PHE A 183 7.20 14.67 -1.83
N LYS A 184 8.14 14.55 -0.91
CA LYS A 184 8.77 13.27 -0.56
C LYS A 184 7.71 12.33 0.03
N ASP A 185 7.97 11.03 -0.09
CA ASP A 185 7.17 10.03 0.59
C ASP A 185 7.16 10.28 2.10
N HIS A 186 6.00 10.13 2.75
CA HIS A 186 5.78 10.45 4.17
C HIS A 186 6.19 11.89 4.57
N HIS A 187 5.97 12.87 3.68
CA HIS A 187 6.29 14.27 3.96
C HIS A 187 5.42 14.85 5.10
N ASN A 188 6.05 15.46 6.09
CA ASN A 188 5.37 16.23 7.12
C ASN A 188 5.06 17.63 6.59
N TYR A 189 3.80 17.89 6.28
CA TYR A 189 3.36 19.17 5.75
C TYR A 189 3.49 20.29 6.80
N THR A 190 4.13 21.39 6.40
CA THR A 190 4.31 22.60 7.21
C THR A 190 3.26 23.66 6.84
N ILE A 191 3.16 24.71 7.66
CA ILE A 191 2.29 25.86 7.35
C ILE A 191 2.72 26.51 6.02
N ASN A 192 4.02 26.64 5.78
CA ASN A 192 4.55 27.18 4.52
C ASN A 192 4.16 26.32 3.31
N ASP A 193 4.13 25.00 3.44
CA ASP A 193 3.66 24.13 2.37
C ASP A 193 2.18 24.39 2.06
N ILE A 194 1.36 24.57 3.09
CA ILE A 194 -0.07 24.87 2.94
C ILE A 194 -0.28 26.24 2.29
N GLU A 195 0.44 27.26 2.71
CA GLU A 195 0.39 28.61 2.11
C GLU A 195 0.80 28.56 0.63
N ASN A 196 1.85 27.84 0.29
CA ASN A 196 2.26 27.63 -1.09
C ASN A 196 1.17 26.91 -1.92
N ILE A 197 0.50 25.89 -1.34
CA ILE A 197 -0.60 25.19 -2.01
C ILE A 197 -1.77 26.14 -2.31
N LEU A 198 -2.10 27.03 -1.36
CA LEU A 198 -3.22 27.97 -1.47
C LEU A 198 -2.93 29.15 -2.41
N SER A 199 -1.66 29.39 -2.76
CA SER A 199 -1.28 30.46 -3.69
C SER A 199 -1.46 30.11 -5.17
N TYR A 200 -1.78 28.87 -5.47
CA TYR A 200 -2.07 28.33 -6.81
C TYR A 200 -3.57 28.26 -7.08
#